data_b75598aaee8dc8952be6789597618629
#
_entry.id   b75598aaee8dc8952be6789597618629
#
_cell.length_a   1.000
_cell.length_b   1.000
_cell.length_c   1.000
_cell.angle_alpha   90.00
_cell.angle_beta   90.00
_cell.angle_gamma   90.00
#
_symmetry.space_group_name_H-M   'P 1'
#
loop_
_entity.id
_entity.type
_entity.pdbx_description
1 polymer ?
#
loop_
_entity_poly.entity_id
_entity_poly.type
_entity_poly.pdbx_seq_one_letter_code
_entity_poly.pdbx_strand_id
1 'polypeptide(L)'
;CISLVLPTTLNAATGTTALPDGIDLNLLLSDNDMFDPNGLSRAGLTNFLRSKGTLADARLPDIDGIVKPAPEIIWRVAQSYKINPKYLLVLIQKEQSLVEDRSPSSDQLDWAAGYGVCDSCSKNDPSIQEFKGFASQIEWAAKQHREKYLIQLLSRGLTIGGQGIGRTVNIDGVPVTPANHATAMLYSYTPHIRGNVNLWNIWKRWFSAKFPEGSVVRSLETDTTYLIRFGTKRPFASPAVLASMTNESKVLEAHDRDLANYSDGDPLKFPTYSLLREPSGKIYLLTSDSKRHIETMVAFKKFGFNEDEIVDVEKNDLDSYPEGTAITQATEFPQGVLMKAKGSSGVWYVEDGKRH
;
A
#
# COMPACT_ATOMS: atom_id res chain seq x y z
N CYS A 1 -66.73 13.62 -9.76
CA CYS A 1 -65.46 13.03 -10.16
C CYS A 1 -64.39 13.57 -9.24
N ILE A 2 -63.98 12.72 -8.27
CA ILE A 2 -62.89 13.02 -7.34
C ILE A 2 -61.65 12.32 -7.91
N SER A 3 -60.67 13.09 -8.41
CA SER A 3 -59.35 12.58 -8.82
C SER A 3 -58.46 12.39 -7.61
N LEU A 4 -58.16 11.13 -7.29
CA LEU A 4 -57.12 10.77 -6.33
C LEU A 4 -55.75 11.02 -6.99
N VAL A 5 -55.02 11.96 -6.44
CA VAL A 5 -53.57 12.12 -6.72
C VAL A 5 -52.83 11.23 -5.73
N LEU A 6 -52.22 10.16 -6.23
CA LEU A 6 -51.30 9.30 -5.48
C LEU A 6 -49.96 10.06 -5.31
N PRO A 7 -49.37 10.04 -4.13
CA PRO A 7 -48.04 10.60 -3.97
C PRO A 7 -46.99 9.68 -4.61
N THR A 8 -46.28 10.16 -5.58
CA THR A 8 -45.06 9.52 -6.12
C THR A 8 -43.99 9.54 -5.02
N THR A 9 -43.75 8.38 -4.42
CA THR A 9 -42.59 8.16 -3.57
C THR A 9 -41.35 8.26 -4.43
N LEU A 10 -40.59 9.33 -4.24
CA LEU A 10 -39.21 9.43 -4.75
C LEU A 10 -38.38 8.37 -4.03
N ASN A 11 -38.07 7.27 -4.70
CA ASN A 11 -37.05 6.33 -4.27
C ASN A 11 -35.70 7.06 -4.42
N ALA A 12 -35.16 7.53 -3.32
CA ALA A 12 -33.75 7.90 -3.25
C ALA A 12 -32.94 6.60 -3.44
N ALA A 13 -32.41 6.42 -4.63
CA ALA A 13 -31.42 5.39 -4.89
C ALA A 13 -30.19 5.70 -4.04
N THR A 14 -30.02 4.99 -2.92
CA THR A 14 -28.78 4.94 -2.16
C THR A 14 -27.78 4.18 -3.01
N GLY A 15 -27.13 4.89 -3.93
CA GLY A 15 -25.97 4.38 -4.66
C GLY A 15 -24.82 4.23 -3.69
N THR A 16 -24.67 3.07 -3.08
CA THR A 16 -23.44 2.66 -2.41
C THR A 16 -22.37 2.54 -3.49
N THR A 17 -21.59 3.62 -3.68
CA THR A 17 -20.38 3.55 -4.50
C THR A 17 -19.49 2.51 -3.84
N ALA A 18 -19.16 1.43 -4.55
CA ALA A 18 -18.24 0.41 -4.05
C ALA A 18 -16.92 1.09 -3.63
N LEU A 19 -16.40 0.68 -2.48
CA LEU A 19 -15.11 1.18 -2.02
C LEU A 19 -14.00 0.73 -2.98
N PRO A 20 -12.96 1.55 -3.19
CA PRO A 20 -11.81 1.15 -3.99
C PRO A 20 -11.12 -0.09 -3.40
N ASP A 21 -10.60 -0.95 -4.27
CA ASP A 21 -9.83 -2.11 -3.84
C ASP A 21 -8.59 -1.70 -3.05
N GLY A 22 -8.37 -2.38 -1.93
CA GLY A 22 -7.21 -2.19 -1.06
C GLY A 22 -7.28 -0.95 -0.15
N ILE A 23 -8.44 -0.28 -0.03
CA ILE A 23 -8.62 0.76 0.98
C ILE A 23 -8.94 0.13 2.34
N ASP A 24 -8.21 0.52 3.38
CA ASP A 24 -8.59 0.32 4.77
C ASP A 24 -9.12 1.63 5.35
N LEU A 25 -10.41 1.67 5.64
CA LEU A 25 -11.04 2.85 6.25
C LEU A 25 -10.56 3.13 7.66
N ASN A 26 -9.98 2.14 8.33
CA ASN A 26 -9.38 2.30 9.66
C ASN A 26 -7.94 2.80 9.60
N LEU A 27 -7.28 2.72 8.41
CA LEU A 27 -5.89 3.15 8.19
C LEU A 27 -5.77 3.88 6.84
N LEU A 28 -6.25 5.11 6.76
CA LEU A 28 -6.24 5.91 5.52
C LEU A 28 -4.83 6.39 5.14
N LEU A 29 -4.08 6.89 6.13
CA LEU A 29 -2.68 7.29 6.04
C LEU A 29 -1.95 6.87 7.32
N SER A 30 -0.64 6.58 7.23
CA SER A 30 0.17 6.41 8.43
C SER A 30 0.44 7.77 9.11
N ASP A 31 0.81 7.74 10.40
CA ASP A 31 1.23 8.96 11.10
C ASP A 31 2.46 9.59 10.43
N ASN A 32 3.39 8.78 9.91
CA ASN A 32 4.55 9.28 9.17
C ASN A 32 4.16 9.97 7.85
N ASP A 33 3.13 9.48 7.15
CA ASP A 33 2.62 10.14 5.93
C ASP A 33 2.06 11.52 6.19
N MET A 34 1.51 11.73 7.37
CA MET A 34 0.97 13.02 7.75
C MET A 34 2.02 13.95 8.38
N PHE A 35 3.00 13.41 9.15
CA PHE A 35 3.85 14.20 10.03
C PHE A 35 5.34 14.24 9.66
N ASP A 36 5.78 13.58 8.58
CA ASP A 36 7.17 13.71 8.12
C ASP A 36 7.39 15.01 7.32
N PRO A 37 7.98 16.07 7.91
CA PRO A 37 8.20 17.32 7.19
C PRO A 37 9.24 17.18 6.06
N ASN A 38 10.00 16.08 6.05
CA ASN A 38 11.02 15.78 5.05
C ASN A 38 10.52 14.79 3.98
N GLY A 39 9.25 14.38 4.02
CA GLY A 39 8.65 13.44 3.06
C GLY A 39 8.75 13.89 1.59
N LEU A 40 9.03 15.19 1.35
CA LEU A 40 9.37 15.75 0.05
C LEU A 40 10.31 16.95 0.25
N SER A 41 11.43 17.00 -0.45
CA SER A 41 12.32 18.17 -0.38
C SER A 41 11.70 19.40 -1.05
N ARG A 42 12.19 20.62 -0.74
CA ARG A 42 11.73 21.86 -1.39
C ARG A 42 11.83 21.80 -2.92
N ALA A 43 12.94 21.28 -3.45
CA ALA A 43 13.11 21.08 -4.88
C ALA A 43 12.16 20.02 -5.44
N GLY A 44 11.99 18.90 -4.73
CA GLY A 44 11.03 17.85 -5.08
C GLY A 44 9.59 18.35 -5.13
N LEU A 45 9.18 19.17 -4.16
CA LEU A 45 7.86 19.82 -4.13
C LEU A 45 7.64 20.70 -5.34
N THR A 46 8.62 21.56 -5.70
CA THR A 46 8.53 22.44 -6.86
C THR A 46 8.43 21.64 -8.16
N ASN A 47 9.28 20.61 -8.32
CA ASN A 47 9.27 19.76 -9.52
C ASN A 47 7.96 18.96 -9.63
N PHE A 48 7.44 18.46 -8.50
CA PHE A 48 6.16 17.76 -8.48
C PHE A 48 5.02 18.67 -8.96
N LEU A 49 4.90 19.88 -8.40
CA LEU A 49 3.88 20.84 -8.81
C LEU A 49 3.97 21.21 -10.29
N ARG A 50 5.19 21.45 -10.83
CA ARG A 50 5.40 21.69 -12.26
C ARG A 50 4.96 20.54 -13.15
N SER A 51 5.11 19.31 -12.68
CA SER A 51 4.69 18.12 -13.43
C SER A 51 3.18 17.92 -13.45
N LYS A 52 2.42 18.62 -12.59
CA LYS A 52 0.98 18.42 -12.43
C LYS A 52 0.15 19.56 -13.02
N GLY A 53 0.51 20.80 -12.77
CA GLY A 53 -0.26 21.97 -13.19
C GLY A 53 0.57 23.25 -13.17
N THR A 54 -0.09 24.38 -12.99
CA THR A 54 0.53 25.72 -13.01
C THR A 54 0.78 26.32 -11.62
N LEU A 55 0.36 25.64 -10.55
CA LEU A 55 0.49 26.16 -9.19
C LEU A 55 1.94 26.45 -8.78
N ALA A 56 2.92 25.75 -9.37
CA ALA A 56 4.34 25.98 -9.11
C ALA A 56 4.79 27.42 -9.45
N ASP A 57 4.16 28.04 -10.44
CA ASP A 57 4.54 29.35 -10.95
C ASP A 57 3.67 30.47 -10.34
N ALA A 58 2.64 30.11 -9.57
CA ALA A 58 1.78 31.06 -8.87
C ALA A 58 2.60 31.81 -7.79
N ARG A 59 2.50 33.15 -7.83
CA ARG A 59 3.12 34.04 -6.83
C ARG A 59 2.01 34.67 -5.99
N LEU A 60 1.99 34.33 -4.71
CA LEU A 60 0.89 34.61 -3.80
C LEU A 60 1.40 35.27 -2.52
N PRO A 61 0.61 36.14 -1.88
CA PRO A 61 0.95 36.70 -0.57
C PRO A 61 1.09 35.55 0.47
N ASP A 62 2.19 35.56 1.22
CA ASP A 62 2.34 34.75 2.42
C ASP A 62 1.76 35.49 3.64
N ILE A 63 1.69 34.83 4.81
CA ILE A 63 1.14 35.44 6.05
C ILE A 63 1.91 36.68 6.52
N ASP A 64 3.16 36.85 6.10
CA ASP A 64 3.97 38.06 6.35
C ASP A 64 3.73 39.20 5.34
N GLY A 65 2.78 39.01 4.41
CA GLY A 65 2.48 39.94 3.33
C GLY A 65 3.45 39.94 2.16
N ILE A 66 4.53 39.13 2.24
CA ILE A 66 5.53 39.03 1.16
C ILE A 66 5.03 38.04 0.09
N VAL A 67 5.10 38.47 -1.17
CA VAL A 67 4.71 37.63 -2.32
C VAL A 67 5.78 36.59 -2.60
N LYS A 68 5.43 35.32 -2.42
CA LYS A 68 6.32 34.16 -2.60
C LYS A 68 5.74 33.18 -3.63
N PRO A 69 6.57 32.31 -4.23
CA PRO A 69 6.08 31.19 -5.01
C PRO A 69 5.24 30.24 -4.13
N ALA A 70 4.14 29.70 -4.66
CA ALA A 70 3.29 28.77 -3.90
C ALA A 70 4.05 27.55 -3.32
N PRO A 71 5.03 26.92 -4.03
CA PRO A 71 5.84 25.86 -3.43
C PRO A 71 6.60 26.29 -2.17
N GLU A 72 7.05 27.55 -2.12
CA GLU A 72 7.75 28.08 -0.96
C GLU A 72 6.84 28.24 0.25
N ILE A 73 5.60 28.73 0.02
CA ILE A 73 4.58 28.85 1.06
C ILE A 73 4.23 27.46 1.61
N ILE A 74 3.94 26.48 0.75
CA ILE A 74 3.60 25.09 1.15
C ILE A 74 4.74 24.49 1.96
N TRP A 75 5.99 24.64 1.48
CA TRP A 75 7.16 24.08 2.16
C TRP A 75 7.40 24.74 3.53
N ARG A 76 7.27 26.05 3.63
CA ARG A 76 7.37 26.78 4.90
C ARG A 76 6.35 26.27 5.92
N VAL A 77 5.08 26.15 5.52
CA VAL A 77 4.01 25.64 6.40
C VAL A 77 4.31 24.21 6.84
N ALA A 78 4.73 23.35 5.92
CA ALA A 78 5.11 21.96 6.23
C ALA A 78 6.19 21.90 7.31
N GLN A 79 7.24 22.74 7.18
CA GLN A 79 8.34 22.79 8.16
C GLN A 79 7.88 23.39 9.50
N SER A 80 7.09 24.46 9.48
CA SER A 80 6.62 25.14 10.68
C SER A 80 5.74 24.26 11.56
N TYR A 81 4.84 23.50 10.94
CA TYR A 81 3.89 22.64 11.65
C TYR A 81 4.29 21.16 11.70
N LYS A 82 5.49 20.80 11.21
CA LYS A 82 5.93 19.40 11.15
C LYS A 82 4.89 18.51 10.48
N ILE A 83 4.41 18.92 9.33
CA ILE A 83 3.44 18.21 8.49
C ILE A 83 4.14 17.83 7.18
N ASN A 84 3.81 16.66 6.63
CA ASN A 84 4.36 16.19 5.38
C ASN A 84 3.89 17.08 4.21
N PRO A 85 4.81 17.64 3.40
CA PRO A 85 4.44 18.41 2.21
C PRO A 85 3.53 17.65 1.25
N LYS A 86 3.71 16.33 1.13
CA LYS A 86 2.84 15.47 0.32
C LYS A 86 1.39 15.51 0.78
N TYR A 87 1.17 15.49 2.11
CA TYR A 87 -0.17 15.59 2.68
C TYR A 87 -0.83 16.92 2.34
N LEU A 88 -0.11 18.04 2.46
CA LEU A 88 -0.65 19.36 2.09
C LEU A 88 -1.02 19.43 0.61
N LEU A 89 -0.22 18.83 -0.29
CA LEU A 89 -0.54 18.72 -1.72
C LEU A 89 -1.83 17.95 -1.95
N VAL A 90 -2.00 16.81 -1.29
CA VAL A 90 -3.22 15.99 -1.41
C VAL A 90 -4.43 16.73 -0.87
N LEU A 91 -4.28 17.45 0.24
CA LEU A 91 -5.35 18.24 0.84
C LEU A 91 -5.86 19.30 -0.14
N ILE A 92 -4.98 20.16 -0.67
CA ILE A 92 -5.38 21.24 -1.60
C ILE A 92 -5.92 20.69 -2.94
N GLN A 93 -5.44 19.52 -3.38
CA GLN A 93 -6.02 18.85 -4.53
C GLN A 93 -7.42 18.34 -4.23
N LYS A 94 -7.60 17.72 -3.08
CA LYS A 94 -8.91 17.18 -2.66
C LYS A 94 -9.96 18.28 -2.53
N GLU A 95 -9.59 19.43 -1.95
CA GLU A 95 -10.55 20.50 -1.65
C GLU A 95 -10.86 21.36 -2.88
N GLN A 96 -9.86 21.72 -3.68
CA GLN A 96 -10.03 22.67 -4.76
C GLN A 96 -9.47 22.22 -6.13
N SER A 97 -8.96 20.99 -6.24
CA SER A 97 -8.30 20.47 -7.45
C SER A 97 -7.08 21.28 -7.93
N LEU A 98 -6.51 22.12 -7.07
CA LEU A 98 -5.51 23.13 -7.41
C LEU A 98 -4.21 22.61 -7.97
N VAL A 99 -3.76 21.42 -7.54
CA VAL A 99 -2.44 20.89 -7.93
C VAL A 99 -2.41 20.48 -9.40
N GLU A 100 -3.51 19.94 -9.93
CA GLU A 100 -3.63 19.48 -11.31
C GLU A 100 -4.32 20.54 -12.21
N ASP A 101 -4.73 21.68 -11.63
CA ASP A 101 -5.36 22.74 -12.39
C ASP A 101 -4.33 23.51 -13.23
N ARG A 102 -4.66 23.79 -14.47
CA ARG A 102 -3.83 24.56 -15.40
C ARG A 102 -4.23 26.03 -15.47
N SER A 103 -5.34 26.42 -14.84
CA SER A 103 -5.86 27.78 -14.83
C SER A 103 -6.64 28.05 -13.53
N PRO A 104 -5.98 27.95 -12.34
CA PRO A 104 -6.64 28.14 -11.06
C PRO A 104 -7.32 29.52 -10.97
N SER A 105 -8.56 29.54 -10.54
CA SER A 105 -9.28 30.77 -10.24
C SER A 105 -8.82 31.40 -8.93
N SER A 106 -9.06 32.71 -8.76
CA SER A 106 -8.79 33.37 -7.48
C SER A 106 -9.60 32.77 -6.32
N ASP A 107 -10.84 32.34 -6.58
CA ASP A 107 -11.68 31.70 -5.55
C ASP A 107 -11.10 30.36 -5.07
N GLN A 108 -10.57 29.54 -5.97
CA GLN A 108 -9.90 28.30 -5.59
C GLN A 108 -8.62 28.57 -4.78
N LEU A 109 -7.85 29.59 -5.14
CA LEU A 109 -6.66 29.99 -4.40
C LEU A 109 -7.02 30.58 -3.02
N ASP A 110 -8.06 31.40 -2.96
CA ASP A 110 -8.51 32.02 -1.71
C ASP A 110 -9.03 31.01 -0.68
N TRP A 111 -9.53 29.86 -1.12
CA TRP A 111 -10.10 28.80 -0.27
C TRP A 111 -9.41 27.44 -0.47
N ALA A 112 -8.12 27.45 -0.68
CA ALA A 112 -7.31 26.35 -1.13
C ALA A 112 -7.45 25.03 -0.33
N ALA A 113 -7.66 25.10 0.98
CA ALA A 113 -7.81 23.95 1.88
C ALA A 113 -9.26 23.77 2.38
N GLY A 114 -10.21 24.58 1.93
CA GLY A 114 -11.60 24.52 2.43
C GLY A 114 -11.75 24.88 3.92
N TYR A 115 -10.72 25.46 4.54
CA TYR A 115 -10.74 25.77 5.97
C TYR A 115 -11.69 26.92 6.29
N GLY A 116 -12.51 26.73 7.33
CA GLY A 116 -13.46 27.74 7.79
C GLY A 116 -14.72 27.90 6.93
N VAL A 117 -14.83 27.17 5.82
CA VAL A 117 -16.00 27.21 4.95
C VAL A 117 -16.95 26.07 5.33
N CYS A 118 -18.24 26.38 5.46
CA CYS A 118 -19.29 25.37 5.62
C CYS A 118 -20.23 25.38 4.41
N ASP A 119 -20.95 24.28 4.17
CA ASP A 119 -21.82 24.10 3.00
C ASP A 119 -22.93 25.18 2.88
N SER A 120 -23.37 25.73 4.01
CA SER A 120 -24.39 26.78 4.08
C SER A 120 -23.82 28.20 4.32
N CYS A 121 -22.49 28.33 4.51
CA CYS A 121 -21.85 29.63 4.79
C CYS A 121 -21.61 30.40 3.49
N SER A 122 -21.94 31.71 3.52
CA SER A 122 -21.46 32.63 2.48
C SER A 122 -19.95 32.80 2.59
N LYS A 123 -19.20 32.60 1.50
CA LYS A 123 -17.77 32.93 1.43
C LYS A 123 -17.47 34.42 1.69
N ASN A 124 -18.48 35.27 1.68
CA ASN A 124 -18.40 36.71 2.01
C ASN A 124 -18.71 37.01 3.48
N ASP A 125 -18.94 35.98 4.32
CA ASP A 125 -19.20 36.16 5.74
C ASP A 125 -17.97 36.79 6.42
N PRO A 126 -18.11 37.91 7.15
CA PRO A 126 -16.99 38.54 7.84
C PRO A 126 -16.24 37.62 8.81
N SER A 127 -16.94 36.64 9.42
CA SER A 127 -16.37 35.74 10.42
C SER A 127 -15.35 34.77 9.85
N ILE A 128 -15.35 34.55 8.53
CA ILE A 128 -14.40 33.60 7.89
C ILE A 128 -13.33 34.31 7.04
N GLN A 129 -13.40 35.65 6.92
CA GLN A 129 -12.44 36.40 6.08
C GLN A 129 -11.00 36.30 6.57
N GLU A 130 -10.76 36.06 7.85
CA GLU A 130 -9.43 35.85 8.40
C GLU A 130 -8.75 34.58 7.81
N PHE A 131 -9.53 33.61 7.32
CA PHE A 131 -9.04 32.38 6.72
C PHE A 131 -8.80 32.48 5.21
N LYS A 132 -9.24 33.60 4.60
CA LYS A 132 -9.14 33.80 3.16
C LYS A 132 -7.69 33.99 2.72
N GLY A 133 -7.36 33.43 1.55
CA GLY A 133 -6.06 33.53 0.90
C GLY A 133 -5.26 32.22 1.03
N PHE A 134 -4.47 31.93 -0.01
CA PHE A 134 -3.76 30.65 -0.16
C PHE A 134 -2.90 30.28 1.05
N ALA A 135 -2.06 31.22 1.51
CA ALA A 135 -1.18 30.98 2.65
C ALA A 135 -1.98 30.76 3.94
N SER A 136 -3.00 31.61 4.20
CA SER A 136 -3.88 31.47 5.37
C SER A 136 -4.58 30.11 5.39
N GLN A 137 -5.14 29.68 4.27
CA GLN A 137 -5.84 28.41 4.16
C GLN A 137 -4.95 27.21 4.53
N ILE A 138 -3.74 27.15 4.00
CA ILE A 138 -2.80 26.05 4.28
C ILE A 138 -2.28 26.15 5.72
N GLU A 139 -1.99 27.36 6.19
CA GLU A 139 -1.54 27.61 7.56
C GLU A 139 -2.58 27.13 8.60
N TRP A 140 -3.84 27.57 8.45
CA TRP A 140 -4.91 27.19 9.37
C TRP A 140 -5.24 25.69 9.31
N ALA A 141 -5.21 25.08 8.15
CA ALA A 141 -5.39 23.64 8.03
C ALA A 141 -4.27 22.87 8.75
N ALA A 142 -3.00 23.26 8.54
CA ALA A 142 -1.85 22.66 9.21
C ALA A 142 -1.92 22.84 10.74
N LYS A 143 -2.25 24.03 11.20
CA LYS A 143 -2.45 24.37 12.61
C LYS A 143 -3.57 23.54 13.24
N GLN A 144 -4.70 23.38 12.55
CA GLN A 144 -5.82 22.54 13.01
C GLN A 144 -5.38 21.10 13.26
N HIS A 145 -4.59 20.50 12.35
CA HIS A 145 -4.10 19.15 12.51
C HIS A 145 -3.08 19.05 13.64
N ARG A 146 -2.07 19.92 13.64
CA ARG A 146 -0.92 19.77 14.53
C ARG A 146 -1.19 20.30 15.94
N GLU A 147 -1.76 21.49 16.07
CA GLU A 147 -1.90 22.17 17.35
C GLU A 147 -3.28 21.96 18.01
N LYS A 148 -4.25 21.44 17.27
CA LYS A 148 -5.58 21.17 17.82
C LYS A 148 -5.90 19.68 17.88
N TYR A 149 -6.03 19.01 16.75
CA TYR A 149 -6.45 17.61 16.76
C TYR A 149 -5.41 16.69 17.40
N LEU A 150 -4.12 16.80 17.03
CA LEU A 150 -3.08 15.95 17.60
C LEU A 150 -2.95 16.19 19.12
N ILE A 151 -2.96 17.44 19.58
CA ILE A 151 -2.91 17.74 21.01
C ILE A 151 -4.13 17.16 21.74
N GLN A 152 -5.32 17.22 21.16
CA GLN A 152 -6.52 16.60 21.70
C GLN A 152 -6.40 15.08 21.81
N LEU A 153 -5.89 14.43 20.76
CA LEU A 153 -5.65 12.97 20.79
C LEU A 153 -4.63 12.57 21.85
N LEU A 154 -3.52 13.28 21.94
CA LEU A 154 -2.47 12.99 22.94
C LEU A 154 -2.90 13.27 24.39
N SER A 155 -3.73 14.30 24.61
CA SER A 155 -4.13 14.73 25.96
C SER A 155 -5.39 14.03 26.50
N ARG A 156 -6.34 13.69 25.66
CA ARG A 156 -7.64 13.11 26.07
C ARG A 156 -8.09 11.93 25.21
N GLY A 157 -7.26 11.47 24.29
CA GLY A 157 -7.54 10.30 23.43
C GLY A 157 -8.58 10.54 22.34
N LEU A 158 -9.19 11.72 22.26
CA LEU A 158 -10.28 12.03 21.34
C LEU A 158 -10.13 13.44 20.77
N THR A 159 -10.45 13.62 19.50
CA THR A 159 -10.66 14.94 18.89
C THR A 159 -12.00 15.53 19.32
N ILE A 160 -12.23 16.81 19.01
CA ILE A 160 -13.53 17.46 19.26
C ILE A 160 -14.67 16.76 18.49
N GLY A 161 -14.39 16.13 17.36
CA GLY A 161 -15.36 15.33 16.58
C GLY A 161 -15.61 13.93 17.14
N GLY A 162 -14.97 13.56 18.26
CA GLY A 162 -15.16 12.27 18.91
C GLY A 162 -14.35 11.10 18.34
N GLN A 163 -13.51 11.35 17.32
CA GLN A 163 -12.61 10.35 16.74
C GLN A 163 -11.39 10.12 17.63
N GLY A 164 -10.98 8.87 17.77
CA GLY A 164 -9.79 8.47 18.55
C GLY A 164 -9.28 7.10 18.10
N ILE A 165 -8.04 6.79 18.46
CA ILE A 165 -7.44 5.49 18.13
C ILE A 165 -8.20 4.37 18.85
N GLY A 166 -8.55 3.30 18.10
CA GLY A 166 -9.26 2.13 18.63
C GLY A 166 -10.73 2.40 19.00
N ARG A 167 -11.25 3.62 18.79
CA ARG A 167 -12.64 3.96 19.06
C ARG A 167 -13.48 3.87 17.79
N THR A 168 -14.48 3.00 17.80
CA THR A 168 -15.44 2.88 16.70
C THR A 168 -16.42 4.07 16.71
N VAL A 169 -16.53 4.74 15.57
CA VAL A 169 -17.49 5.81 15.28
C VAL A 169 -18.23 5.49 14.00
N ASN A 170 -19.46 5.98 13.86
CA ASN A 170 -20.23 5.82 12.63
C ASN A 170 -19.98 7.05 11.72
N ILE A 171 -19.48 6.82 10.51
CA ILE A 171 -19.27 7.85 9.49
C ILE A 171 -20.12 7.48 8.27
N ASP A 172 -21.10 8.29 7.93
CA ASP A 172 -22.04 8.05 6.81
C ASP A 172 -22.68 6.65 6.82
N GLY A 173 -22.99 6.11 8.00
CA GLY A 173 -23.56 4.76 8.16
C GLY A 173 -22.52 3.63 8.23
N VAL A 174 -21.24 3.91 8.06
CA VAL A 174 -20.14 2.92 8.09
C VAL A 174 -19.42 2.98 9.44
N PRO A 175 -19.26 1.86 10.16
CA PRO A 175 -18.44 1.81 11.37
C PRO A 175 -16.95 1.92 10.99
N VAL A 176 -16.24 2.88 11.59
CA VAL A 176 -14.81 3.12 11.41
C VAL A 176 -14.13 3.12 12.77
N THR A 177 -12.99 2.43 12.87
CA THR A 177 -12.15 2.36 14.07
C THR A 177 -10.75 2.84 13.72
N PRO A 178 -10.42 4.16 13.86
CA PRO A 178 -9.12 4.66 13.45
C PRO A 178 -7.98 3.92 14.15
N ALA A 179 -7.02 3.42 13.36
CA ALA A 179 -5.86 2.67 13.85
C ALA A 179 -4.72 3.58 14.33
N ASN A 180 -4.71 4.85 13.91
CA ASN A 180 -3.66 5.81 14.22
C ASN A 180 -4.18 7.25 14.31
N HIS A 181 -3.29 8.20 14.71
CA HIS A 181 -3.66 9.61 14.86
C HIS A 181 -4.05 10.26 13.53
N ALA A 182 -3.30 9.98 12.46
CA ALA A 182 -3.57 10.55 11.13
C ALA A 182 -5.00 10.24 10.68
N THR A 183 -5.43 8.97 10.76
CA THR A 183 -6.78 8.55 10.35
C THR A 183 -7.86 9.18 11.24
N ALA A 184 -7.66 9.25 12.57
CA ALA A 184 -8.60 9.90 13.48
C ALA A 184 -8.76 11.40 13.16
N MET A 185 -7.65 12.08 12.80
CA MET A 185 -7.68 13.49 12.42
C MET A 185 -8.31 13.72 11.05
N LEU A 186 -8.10 12.83 10.09
CA LEU A 186 -8.74 12.90 8.77
C LEU A 186 -10.26 12.85 8.88
N TYR A 187 -10.80 11.94 9.70
CA TYR A 187 -12.25 11.89 9.96
C TYR A 187 -12.76 13.07 10.79
N SER A 188 -11.90 13.71 11.57
CA SER A 188 -12.27 14.94 12.30
C SER A 188 -12.30 16.16 11.38
N TYR A 189 -11.42 16.21 10.38
CA TYR A 189 -11.36 17.29 9.39
C TYR A 189 -12.45 17.13 8.32
N THR A 190 -12.64 15.91 7.84
CA THR A 190 -13.64 15.53 6.84
C THR A 190 -14.48 14.36 7.38
N PRO A 191 -15.62 14.63 8.06
CA PRO A 191 -16.42 13.58 8.68
C PRO A 191 -17.31 12.82 7.67
N HIS A 192 -16.74 12.49 6.50
CA HIS A 192 -17.42 11.82 5.41
C HIS A 192 -16.53 10.76 4.76
N ILE A 193 -17.08 9.57 4.52
CA ILE A 193 -16.37 8.45 3.84
C ILE A 193 -15.89 8.88 2.45
N ARG A 194 -16.78 9.46 1.65
CA ARG A 194 -16.45 9.86 0.26
C ARG A 194 -15.28 10.84 0.19
N GLY A 195 -15.22 11.81 1.10
CA GLY A 195 -14.13 12.79 1.13
C GLY A 195 -12.77 12.14 1.46
N ASN A 196 -12.76 11.21 2.40
CA ASN A 196 -11.54 10.48 2.79
C ASN A 196 -11.12 9.43 1.75
N VAL A 197 -12.08 8.77 1.09
CA VAL A 197 -11.79 7.91 -0.07
C VAL A 197 -11.15 8.72 -1.21
N ASN A 198 -11.63 9.94 -1.49
CA ASN A 198 -11.01 10.81 -2.49
C ASN A 198 -9.58 11.20 -2.10
N LEU A 199 -9.33 11.54 -0.84
CA LEU A 199 -7.98 11.82 -0.31
C LEU A 199 -7.05 10.61 -0.51
N TRP A 200 -7.50 9.41 -0.14
CA TRP A 200 -6.75 8.17 -0.29
C TRP A 200 -6.43 7.86 -1.76
N ASN A 201 -7.39 8.05 -2.68
CA ASN A 201 -7.19 7.85 -4.12
C ASN A 201 -6.14 8.81 -4.69
N ILE A 202 -6.15 10.08 -4.27
CA ILE A 202 -5.14 11.06 -4.68
C ILE A 202 -3.77 10.66 -4.15
N TRP A 203 -3.68 10.30 -2.86
CA TRP A 203 -2.44 9.83 -2.25
C TRP A 203 -1.89 8.60 -2.96
N LYS A 204 -2.72 7.56 -3.15
CA LYS A 204 -2.35 6.33 -3.87
C LYS A 204 -1.80 6.64 -5.27
N ARG A 205 -2.50 7.48 -6.03
CA ARG A 205 -2.10 7.85 -7.39
C ARG A 205 -0.78 8.60 -7.46
N TRP A 206 -0.47 9.42 -6.47
CA TRP A 206 0.70 10.30 -6.51
C TRP A 206 1.92 9.78 -5.77
N PHE A 207 1.71 9.14 -4.65
CA PHE A 207 2.77 8.88 -3.67
C PHE A 207 2.93 7.42 -3.27
N SER A 208 2.06 6.50 -3.70
CA SER A 208 2.30 5.08 -3.48
C SER A 208 3.50 4.59 -4.29
N ALA A 209 4.37 3.86 -3.63
CA ALA A 209 5.51 3.24 -4.29
C ALA A 209 5.04 2.20 -5.33
N LYS A 210 5.72 2.16 -6.46
CA LYS A 210 5.58 1.09 -7.46
C LYS A 210 6.90 0.35 -7.52
N PHE A 211 6.84 -0.95 -7.31
CA PHE A 211 8.01 -1.82 -7.33
C PHE A 211 8.20 -2.40 -8.73
N PRO A 212 9.45 -2.46 -9.24
CA PRO A 212 9.75 -3.15 -10.49
C PRO A 212 9.32 -4.62 -10.47
N GLU A 213 9.08 -5.19 -11.64
CA GLU A 213 8.85 -6.63 -11.80
C GLU A 213 10.01 -7.45 -11.21
N GLY A 214 9.68 -8.47 -10.43
CA GLY A 214 10.66 -9.32 -9.76
C GLY A 214 11.18 -8.74 -8.43
N SER A 215 10.69 -7.58 -7.97
CA SER A 215 11.05 -7.07 -6.65
C SER A 215 10.55 -8.01 -5.55
N VAL A 216 11.40 -8.24 -4.56
CA VAL A 216 11.04 -8.88 -3.30
C VAL A 216 10.85 -7.80 -2.25
N VAL A 217 9.65 -7.73 -1.65
CA VAL A 217 9.24 -6.62 -0.81
C VAL A 217 8.62 -7.16 0.48
N ARG A 218 9.11 -6.67 1.63
CA ARG A 218 8.59 -6.99 2.96
C ARG A 218 7.68 -5.89 3.47
N SER A 219 6.52 -6.26 3.97
CA SER A 219 5.63 -5.34 4.69
C SER A 219 6.24 -4.93 6.02
N LEU A 220 6.24 -3.62 6.31
CA LEU A 220 6.67 -3.07 7.59
C LEU A 220 5.64 -3.32 8.71
N GLU A 221 4.38 -3.55 8.36
CA GLU A 221 3.29 -3.76 9.31
C GLU A 221 3.10 -5.23 9.67
N THR A 222 3.23 -6.14 8.70
CA THR A 222 2.94 -7.57 8.89
C THR A 222 4.18 -8.47 8.85
N ASP A 223 5.35 -7.94 8.51
CA ASP A 223 6.60 -8.67 8.27
C ASP A 223 6.49 -9.74 7.15
N THR A 224 5.36 -9.78 6.44
CA THR A 224 5.16 -10.70 5.32
C THR A 224 5.98 -10.25 4.12
N THR A 225 6.73 -11.17 3.53
CA THR A 225 7.55 -10.90 2.34
C THR A 225 6.86 -11.40 1.08
N TYR A 226 6.84 -10.58 0.04
CA TYR A 226 6.16 -10.82 -1.23
C TYR A 226 7.10 -10.74 -2.42
N LEU A 227 6.86 -11.55 -3.43
CA LEU A 227 7.39 -11.33 -4.78
C LEU A 227 6.36 -10.52 -5.59
N ILE A 228 6.79 -9.40 -6.15
CA ILE A 228 5.98 -8.59 -7.06
C ILE A 228 6.20 -9.08 -8.48
N ARG A 229 5.14 -9.57 -9.12
CA ARG A 229 5.22 -10.05 -10.49
C ARG A 229 3.88 -9.97 -11.22
N PHE A 230 3.89 -9.41 -12.44
CA PHE A 230 2.69 -9.25 -13.29
C PHE A 230 1.52 -8.56 -12.59
N GLY A 231 1.81 -7.49 -11.82
CA GLY A 231 0.79 -6.75 -11.09
C GLY A 231 0.21 -7.47 -9.87
N THR A 232 0.81 -8.60 -9.47
CA THR A 232 0.43 -9.37 -8.28
C THR A 232 1.52 -9.34 -7.21
N LYS A 233 1.13 -9.42 -5.93
CA LYS A 233 2.01 -9.71 -4.81
C LYS A 233 1.75 -11.13 -4.33
N ARG A 234 2.79 -11.96 -4.36
CA ARG A 234 2.71 -13.36 -3.96
C ARG A 234 3.53 -13.57 -2.69
N PRO A 235 2.91 -13.92 -1.56
CA PRO A 235 3.66 -14.12 -0.32
C PRO A 235 4.56 -15.37 -0.44
N PHE A 236 5.74 -15.31 0.15
CA PHE A 236 6.55 -16.50 0.39
C PHE A 236 5.90 -17.31 1.52
N ALA A 237 5.69 -18.60 1.30
CA ALA A 237 4.99 -19.47 2.26
C ALA A 237 5.74 -19.60 3.60
N SER A 238 7.07 -19.48 3.56
CA SER A 238 7.93 -19.46 4.75
C SER A 238 9.25 -18.75 4.50
N PRO A 239 10.02 -18.42 5.56
CA PRO A 239 11.38 -17.88 5.42
C PRO A 239 12.33 -18.81 4.65
N ALA A 240 12.18 -20.13 4.77
CA ALA A 240 12.98 -21.09 4.01
C ALA A 240 12.68 -21.03 2.51
N VAL A 241 11.41 -20.85 2.12
CA VAL A 241 11.05 -20.62 0.72
C VAL A 241 11.68 -19.32 0.19
N LEU A 242 11.67 -18.25 0.97
CA LEU A 242 12.35 -17.00 0.62
C LEU A 242 13.85 -17.23 0.41
N ALA A 243 14.52 -17.87 1.37
CA ALA A 243 15.96 -18.17 1.30
C ALA A 243 16.34 -19.04 0.09
N SER A 244 15.45 -19.94 -0.34
CA SER A 244 15.68 -20.80 -1.52
C SER A 244 15.64 -20.05 -2.85
N MET A 245 15.03 -18.85 -2.88
CA MET A 245 14.79 -18.07 -4.11
C MET A 245 15.59 -16.79 -4.19
N THR A 246 15.97 -16.18 -3.07
CA THR A 246 16.62 -14.87 -3.04
C THR A 246 17.50 -14.66 -1.82
N ASN A 247 18.33 -13.64 -1.87
CA ASN A 247 19.15 -13.20 -0.74
C ASN A 247 18.41 -12.09 0.03
N GLU A 248 18.42 -12.17 1.36
CA GLU A 248 17.83 -11.18 2.27
C GLU A 248 18.28 -9.74 1.99
N SER A 249 19.53 -9.54 1.57
CA SER A 249 20.06 -8.22 1.21
C SER A 249 19.36 -7.53 0.02
N LYS A 250 18.52 -8.26 -0.73
CA LYS A 250 17.75 -7.75 -1.87
C LYS A 250 16.30 -7.48 -1.53
N VAL A 251 15.87 -7.74 -0.30
CA VAL A 251 14.51 -7.48 0.16
C VAL A 251 14.34 -5.98 0.39
N LEU A 252 13.35 -5.39 -0.28
CA LEU A 252 12.94 -4.01 -0.07
C LEU A 252 11.89 -3.96 1.04
N GLU A 253 11.82 -2.84 1.75
CA GLU A 253 10.77 -2.61 2.75
C GLU A 253 9.70 -1.66 2.19
N ALA A 254 8.44 -1.91 2.53
CA ALA A 254 7.30 -1.12 2.09
C ALA A 254 6.17 -1.11 3.11
N HIS A 255 5.35 -0.09 3.06
CA HIS A 255 4.08 -0.06 3.79
C HIS A 255 3.00 -0.88 3.07
N ASP A 256 2.07 -1.46 3.82
CA ASP A 256 0.94 -2.23 3.26
C ASP A 256 0.14 -1.44 2.22
N ARG A 257 0.02 -0.12 2.40
CA ARG A 257 -0.65 0.74 1.41
C ARG A 257 0.04 0.76 0.04
N ASP A 258 1.37 0.61 -0.01
CA ASP A 258 2.13 0.53 -1.26
C ASP A 258 1.92 -0.84 -1.92
N LEU A 259 1.85 -1.88 -1.08
CA LEU A 259 1.54 -3.25 -1.49
C LEU A 259 0.08 -3.42 -1.94
N ALA A 260 -0.85 -2.58 -1.46
CA ALA A 260 -2.25 -2.56 -1.91
C ALA A 260 -2.43 -2.15 -3.39
N ASN A 261 -1.36 -1.70 -4.07
CA ASN A 261 -1.38 -1.49 -5.52
C ASN A 261 -1.34 -2.79 -6.34
N TYR A 262 -1.09 -3.93 -5.70
CA TYR A 262 -0.92 -5.23 -6.32
C TYR A 262 -2.02 -6.17 -5.87
N SER A 263 -2.59 -6.93 -6.80
CA SER A 263 -3.55 -7.99 -6.47
C SER A 263 -2.86 -9.10 -5.69
N ASP A 264 -3.58 -9.78 -4.80
CA ASP A 264 -3.07 -10.96 -4.12
C ASP A 264 -2.91 -12.12 -5.09
N GLY A 265 -1.80 -12.83 -4.97
CA GLY A 265 -1.52 -14.05 -5.71
C GLY A 265 -1.27 -15.23 -4.79
N ASP A 266 -1.31 -16.45 -5.34
CA ASP A 266 -1.05 -17.67 -4.58
C ASP A 266 0.32 -17.65 -3.91
N PRO A 267 0.44 -18.19 -2.68
CA PRO A 267 1.72 -18.28 -1.99
C PRO A 267 2.78 -19.02 -2.82
N LEU A 268 4.00 -18.50 -2.76
CA LEU A 268 5.17 -19.15 -3.37
C LEU A 268 5.59 -20.34 -2.50
N LYS A 269 5.82 -21.47 -3.17
CA LYS A 269 6.35 -22.68 -2.57
C LYS A 269 7.78 -22.92 -3.06
N PHE A 270 8.46 -23.90 -2.49
CA PHE A 270 9.78 -24.30 -2.98
C PHE A 270 9.76 -24.63 -4.46
N PRO A 271 10.79 -24.26 -5.22
CA PRO A 271 10.95 -24.72 -6.60
C PRO A 271 10.99 -26.26 -6.69
N THR A 272 10.45 -26.79 -7.77
CA THR A 272 10.61 -28.22 -8.08
C THR A 272 12.11 -28.53 -8.18
N TYR A 273 12.49 -29.69 -7.65
CA TYR A 273 13.86 -30.19 -7.51
C TYR A 273 14.73 -29.49 -6.46
N SER A 274 14.14 -28.67 -5.57
CA SER A 274 14.85 -28.22 -4.38
C SER A 274 15.31 -29.39 -3.51
N LEU A 275 16.51 -29.27 -2.97
CA LEU A 275 17.06 -30.18 -1.96
C LEU A 275 16.78 -29.57 -0.58
N LEU A 276 15.98 -30.25 0.24
CA LEU A 276 15.50 -29.73 1.53
C LEU A 276 15.96 -30.67 2.65
N ARG A 277 16.58 -30.11 3.70
CA ARG A 277 17.02 -30.85 4.86
C ARG A 277 16.20 -30.48 6.09
N GLU A 278 15.48 -31.46 6.65
CA GLU A 278 14.75 -31.29 7.90
C GLU A 278 15.67 -31.35 9.12
N PRO A 279 15.20 -30.90 10.32
CA PRO A 279 16.04 -30.90 11.54
C PRO A 279 16.55 -32.27 11.97
N SER A 280 15.92 -33.36 11.54
CA SER A 280 16.40 -34.75 11.77
C SER A 280 17.64 -35.12 10.96
N GLY A 281 18.04 -34.28 10.00
CA GLY A 281 19.15 -34.51 9.09
C GLY A 281 18.75 -35.22 7.80
N LYS A 282 17.50 -35.64 7.62
CA LYS A 282 17.03 -36.25 6.38
C LYS A 282 16.97 -35.20 5.26
N ILE A 283 17.46 -35.61 4.08
CA ILE A 283 17.44 -34.77 2.89
C ILE A 283 16.38 -35.31 1.93
N TYR A 284 15.57 -34.38 1.42
CA TYR A 284 14.52 -34.65 0.44
C TYR A 284 14.79 -33.96 -0.88
N LEU A 285 14.55 -34.64 -1.98
CA LEU A 285 14.35 -33.99 -3.27
C LEU A 285 12.87 -33.71 -3.44
N LEU A 286 12.54 -32.41 -3.68
CA LEU A 286 11.19 -32.04 -3.96
C LEU A 286 10.86 -32.25 -5.45
N THR A 287 9.82 -33.01 -5.74
CA THR A 287 9.22 -33.13 -7.07
C THR A 287 7.98 -32.20 -7.15
N SER A 288 7.29 -32.16 -8.30
CA SER A 288 6.14 -31.24 -8.49
C SER A 288 5.03 -31.47 -7.47
N ASP A 289 4.85 -32.65 -6.94
CA ASP A 289 3.72 -33.04 -6.10
C ASP A 289 4.11 -33.84 -4.83
N SER A 290 5.40 -34.15 -4.62
CA SER A 290 5.85 -34.92 -3.46
C SER A 290 7.28 -34.61 -3.03
N LYS A 291 7.62 -34.95 -1.78
CA LYS A 291 8.98 -34.95 -1.26
C LYS A 291 9.52 -36.39 -1.26
N ARG A 292 10.71 -36.56 -1.79
CA ARG A 292 11.34 -37.88 -1.93
C ARG A 292 12.60 -37.95 -1.07
N HIS A 293 12.57 -38.78 -0.02
CA HIS A 293 13.72 -38.95 0.85
C HIS A 293 14.91 -39.56 0.10
N ILE A 294 16.09 -38.92 0.21
CA ILE A 294 17.36 -39.47 -0.31
C ILE A 294 17.99 -40.32 0.81
N GLU A 295 17.94 -41.66 0.66
CA GLU A 295 18.25 -42.57 1.76
C GLU A 295 19.71 -42.50 2.23
N THR A 296 20.65 -42.21 1.34
CA THR A 296 22.08 -42.22 1.68
C THR A 296 22.85 -41.12 0.93
N MET A 297 23.96 -40.67 1.51
CA MET A 297 24.88 -39.74 0.84
C MET A 297 25.56 -40.42 -0.40
N VAL A 298 25.57 -41.72 -0.48
CA VAL A 298 26.05 -42.44 -1.69
C VAL A 298 25.05 -42.22 -2.84
N ALA A 299 23.73 -42.37 -2.57
CA ALA A 299 22.69 -42.03 -3.54
C ALA A 299 22.73 -40.56 -3.92
N PHE A 300 22.88 -39.65 -2.94
CA PHE A 300 23.02 -38.19 -3.16
C PHE A 300 24.12 -37.87 -4.17
N LYS A 301 25.34 -38.41 -3.93
CA LYS A 301 26.51 -38.20 -4.81
C LYS A 301 26.37 -38.86 -6.16
N LYS A 302 25.74 -40.06 -6.22
CA LYS A 302 25.50 -40.79 -7.48
C LYS A 302 24.70 -39.95 -8.48
N PHE A 303 23.71 -39.21 -8.01
CA PHE A 303 22.85 -38.35 -8.88
C PHE A 303 23.42 -36.96 -9.13
N GLY A 304 24.61 -36.68 -8.60
CA GLY A 304 25.29 -35.39 -8.83
C GLY A 304 24.65 -34.22 -8.08
N PHE A 305 23.92 -34.48 -7.00
CA PHE A 305 23.39 -33.43 -6.16
C PHE A 305 24.52 -32.68 -5.44
N ASN A 306 24.35 -31.37 -5.28
CA ASN A 306 25.33 -30.51 -4.63
C ASN A 306 24.90 -30.20 -3.19
N GLU A 307 25.80 -30.41 -2.24
CA GLU A 307 25.56 -30.14 -0.82
C GLU A 307 25.32 -28.64 -0.56
N ASP A 308 25.91 -27.74 -1.37
CA ASP A 308 25.73 -26.29 -1.26
C ASP A 308 24.33 -25.83 -1.70
N GLU A 309 23.56 -26.69 -2.38
CA GLU A 309 22.17 -26.38 -2.79
C GLU A 309 21.12 -26.83 -1.75
N ILE A 310 21.57 -27.46 -0.66
CA ILE A 310 20.67 -27.94 0.38
C ILE A 310 20.15 -26.71 1.18
N VAL A 311 18.83 -26.58 1.24
CA VAL A 311 18.15 -25.60 2.07
C VAL A 311 17.69 -26.28 3.36
N ASP A 312 18.13 -25.75 4.51
CA ASP A 312 17.64 -26.18 5.81
C ASP A 312 16.21 -25.62 6.02
N VAL A 313 15.29 -26.50 6.42
CA VAL A 313 13.87 -26.19 6.55
C VAL A 313 13.33 -26.68 7.87
N GLU A 314 12.26 -26.06 8.35
CA GLU A 314 11.50 -26.57 9.47
C GLU A 314 10.60 -27.74 9.03
N LYS A 315 10.21 -28.59 9.98
CA LYS A 315 9.32 -29.72 9.66
C LYS A 315 8.03 -29.28 8.97
N ASN A 316 7.45 -28.17 9.43
CA ASN A 316 6.21 -27.64 8.90
C ASN A 316 6.30 -27.21 7.44
N ASP A 317 7.49 -26.86 6.95
CA ASP A 317 7.71 -26.52 5.54
C ASP A 317 7.46 -27.72 4.62
N LEU A 318 7.66 -28.93 5.15
CA LEU A 318 7.52 -30.20 4.41
C LEU A 318 6.13 -30.85 4.57
N ASP A 319 5.30 -30.39 5.52
CA ASP A 319 4.02 -31.04 5.83
C ASP A 319 3.00 -30.96 4.69
N SER A 320 3.12 -29.96 3.83
CA SER A 320 2.25 -29.78 2.66
C SER A 320 2.60 -30.70 1.47
N TYR A 321 3.72 -31.44 1.55
CA TYR A 321 4.17 -32.31 0.50
C TYR A 321 4.01 -33.79 0.92
N PRO A 322 3.20 -34.59 0.21
CA PRO A 322 3.10 -36.02 0.47
C PRO A 322 4.43 -36.72 0.26
N GLU A 323 4.63 -37.83 0.97
CA GLU A 323 5.79 -38.69 0.80
C GLU A 323 5.74 -39.41 -0.57
N GLY A 324 6.80 -39.22 -1.37
CA GLY A 324 7.04 -39.96 -2.61
C GLY A 324 7.97 -41.13 -2.42
N THR A 325 8.20 -41.88 -3.49
CA THR A 325 9.14 -43.01 -3.48
C THR A 325 10.54 -42.53 -3.12
N ALA A 326 11.16 -43.19 -2.13
CA ALA A 326 12.51 -42.87 -1.70
C ALA A 326 13.55 -43.03 -2.82
N ILE A 327 14.57 -42.18 -2.80
CA ILE A 327 15.68 -42.20 -3.75
C ILE A 327 16.80 -43.05 -3.17
N THR A 328 17.06 -44.20 -3.80
CA THR A 328 18.11 -45.14 -3.45
C THR A 328 19.21 -45.17 -4.51
N GLN A 329 20.26 -45.93 -4.28
CA GLN A 329 21.26 -46.16 -5.31
C GLN A 329 20.72 -46.92 -6.54
N ALA A 330 19.59 -47.65 -6.41
CA ALA A 330 18.95 -48.37 -7.50
C ALA A 330 17.96 -47.50 -8.32
N THR A 331 17.61 -46.29 -7.82
CA THR A 331 16.74 -45.39 -8.55
C THR A 331 17.36 -44.96 -9.88
N GLU A 332 16.53 -44.76 -10.88
CA GLU A 332 16.94 -44.29 -12.21
C GLU A 332 16.25 -42.96 -12.52
N PHE A 333 17.04 -41.93 -12.80
CA PHE A 333 16.57 -40.60 -13.19
C PHE A 333 15.54 -40.00 -12.21
N PRO A 334 15.93 -39.75 -10.94
CA PRO A 334 15.00 -39.26 -9.91
C PRO A 334 14.39 -37.88 -10.18
N GLN A 335 15.03 -37.09 -11.03
CA GLN A 335 14.53 -35.75 -11.51
C GLN A 335 13.87 -35.85 -12.87
N GLY A 336 13.78 -37.05 -13.42
CA GLY A 336 13.38 -37.27 -14.80
C GLY A 336 14.42 -36.83 -15.83
N VAL A 337 14.28 -37.30 -17.04
CA VAL A 337 15.13 -36.93 -18.17
C VAL A 337 14.35 -37.08 -19.48
N LEU A 338 14.61 -36.18 -20.42
CA LEU A 338 14.09 -36.31 -21.78
C LEU A 338 15.00 -37.29 -22.58
N MET A 339 14.43 -38.37 -23.07
CA MET A 339 15.13 -39.35 -23.85
C MET A 339 14.57 -39.47 -25.26
N LYS A 340 15.48 -39.69 -26.23
CA LYS A 340 15.12 -39.96 -27.62
C LYS A 340 15.88 -41.20 -28.09
N ALA A 341 15.17 -42.19 -28.55
CA ALA A 341 15.82 -43.36 -29.18
C ALA A 341 16.42 -42.99 -30.54
N LYS A 342 17.60 -43.52 -30.84
CA LYS A 342 18.24 -43.32 -32.14
C LYS A 342 17.34 -43.88 -33.26
N GLY A 343 17.04 -43.01 -34.22
CA GLY A 343 16.15 -43.37 -35.35
C GLY A 343 14.65 -43.16 -35.08
N SER A 344 14.25 -42.69 -33.90
CA SER A 344 12.85 -42.33 -33.57
C SER A 344 12.63 -40.82 -33.63
N SER A 345 11.45 -40.39 -34.03
CA SER A 345 11.03 -38.97 -33.93
C SER A 345 10.48 -38.62 -32.55
N GLY A 346 10.10 -39.62 -31.75
CA GLY A 346 9.51 -39.41 -30.42
C GLY A 346 10.55 -39.06 -29.37
N VAL A 347 10.16 -38.15 -28.46
CA VAL A 347 10.89 -37.84 -27.22
C VAL A 347 10.01 -38.27 -26.06
N TRP A 348 10.57 -38.91 -25.07
CA TRP A 348 9.87 -39.39 -23.88
C TRP A 348 10.48 -38.75 -22.63
N TYR A 349 9.62 -38.39 -21.68
CA TYR A 349 10.06 -38.11 -20.33
C TYR A 349 10.20 -39.44 -19.59
N VAL A 350 11.36 -39.69 -18.99
CA VAL A 350 11.66 -40.92 -18.23
C VAL A 350 12.00 -40.53 -16.80
N GLU A 351 11.25 -41.07 -15.84
CA GLU A 351 11.46 -40.88 -14.41
C GLU A 351 11.31 -42.23 -13.71
N ASP A 352 12.20 -42.53 -12.75
CA ASP A 352 12.26 -43.82 -12.03
C ASP A 352 12.25 -45.04 -12.97
N GLY A 353 12.94 -44.93 -14.11
CA GLY A 353 13.00 -45.98 -15.11
C GLY A 353 11.71 -46.19 -15.91
N LYS A 354 10.68 -45.38 -15.68
CA LYS A 354 9.41 -45.43 -16.41
C LYS A 354 9.33 -44.34 -17.46
N ARG A 355 8.74 -44.68 -18.59
CA ARG A 355 8.52 -43.77 -19.72
C ARG A 355 7.10 -43.16 -19.64
N HIS A 356 7.01 -41.85 -19.79
CA HIS A 356 5.77 -41.06 -19.84
C HIS A 356 5.59 -40.36 -21.17
#